data_cc2d945f85147349fbfc870f47ad70bb
#
_entry.id   cc2d945f85147349fbfc870f47ad70bb
#
_cell.length_a   1.000
_cell.length_b   1.000
_cell.length_c   1.000
_cell.angle_alpha   90.00
_cell.angle_beta   90.00
_cell.angle_gamma   90.00
#
_symmetry.space_group_name_H-M   'P 1'
#
loop_
_entity.id
_entity.type
_entity.pdbx_description
1 polymer ?
#
loop_
_entity_poly.entity_id
_entity_poly.type
_entity_poly.pdbx_seq_one_letter_code
_entity_poly.pdbx_strand_id
1 'polypeptide(L)'
;MKQVMLMIKLAVLLICMFSILALTGCSKVNKENYDKIKIGMSYEEVIGILGNPDTCEDPIVKTKSCMWVSSDKQIKIKFVADIVAWRSSEGI
;
A
#
# COMPACT_ATOMS: atom_id res chain seq x y z
N MET A 1 25.32 15.06 35.29
CA MET A 1 24.74 13.71 35.22
C MET A 1 23.22 13.71 35.02
N LYS A 2 22.47 14.52 35.76
CA LYS A 2 21.00 14.58 35.59
C LYS A 2 20.55 15.07 34.21
N GLN A 3 21.29 15.99 33.58
CA GLN A 3 20.96 16.52 32.27
C GLN A 3 21.15 15.48 31.14
N VAL A 4 22.14 14.61 31.26
CA VAL A 4 22.42 13.56 30.28
C VAL A 4 21.32 12.49 30.31
N MET A 5 20.85 12.11 31.49
CA MET A 5 19.75 11.16 31.63
C MET A 5 18.43 11.69 31.07
N LEU A 6 18.18 13.01 31.26
CA LEU A 6 16.99 13.63 30.70
C LEU A 6 17.01 13.66 29.17
N MET A 7 18.17 13.96 28.59
CA MET A 7 18.36 13.96 27.15
C MET A 7 18.16 12.56 26.54
N ILE A 8 18.67 11.53 27.20
CA ILE A 8 18.51 10.13 26.77
C ILE A 8 17.04 9.72 26.84
N LYS A 9 16.32 10.10 27.88
CA LYS A 9 14.88 9.82 28.00
C LYS A 9 14.06 10.50 26.91
N LEU A 10 14.35 11.73 26.59
CA LEU A 10 13.69 12.47 25.52
C LEU A 10 13.96 11.85 24.14
N ALA A 11 15.19 11.43 23.89
CA ALA A 11 15.57 10.77 22.63
C ALA A 11 14.85 9.43 22.47
N VAL A 12 14.75 8.64 23.53
CA VAL A 12 14.05 7.36 23.54
C VAL A 12 12.54 7.54 23.29
N LEU A 13 11.94 8.55 23.92
CA LEU A 13 10.52 8.88 23.70
C LEU A 13 10.24 9.29 22.26
N LEU A 14 11.10 10.10 21.66
CA LEU A 14 10.98 10.52 20.27
C LEU A 14 11.08 9.33 19.30
N ILE A 15 12.01 8.42 19.55
CA ILE A 15 12.18 7.21 18.74
C ILE A 15 10.95 6.30 18.85
N CYS A 16 10.39 6.13 20.03
CA CYS A 16 9.19 5.32 20.24
C CYS A 16 7.97 5.92 19.53
N MET A 17 7.79 7.23 19.58
CA MET A 17 6.69 7.91 18.87
C MET A 17 6.83 7.77 17.36
N PHE A 18 8.03 7.87 16.82
CA PHE A 18 8.30 7.70 15.42
C PHE A 18 7.99 6.26 14.95
N SER A 19 8.35 5.25 15.76
CA SER A 19 8.06 3.85 15.48
C SER A 19 6.55 3.55 15.46
N ILE A 20 5.78 4.14 16.37
CA ILE A 20 4.33 4.00 16.42
C ILE A 20 3.68 4.61 15.18
N LEU A 21 4.12 5.78 14.74
CA LEU A 21 3.63 6.43 13.52
C LEU A 21 3.92 5.60 12.27
N ALA A 22 5.10 4.97 12.19
CA ALA A 22 5.45 4.08 11.09
C ALA A 22 4.59 2.82 11.04
N LEU A 23 4.15 2.29 12.19
CA LEU A 23 3.29 1.12 12.29
C LEU A 23 1.82 1.42 11.98
N THR A 24 1.34 2.63 12.30
CA THR A 24 -0.07 3.01 12.08
C THR A 24 -0.38 3.48 10.67
N GLY A 25 0.64 3.82 9.85
CA GLY A 25 0.47 4.31 8.50
C GLY A 25 0.65 3.28 7.39
N CYS A 26 0.60 1.97 7.69
CA CYS A 26 1.14 0.95 6.78
C CYS A 26 0.17 0.34 5.78
N SER A 27 -1.15 0.48 5.92
CA SER A 27 -2.07 -0.12 4.95
C SER A 27 -2.20 0.78 3.73
N LYS A 28 -1.73 0.28 2.58
CA LYS A 28 -1.89 0.95 1.29
C LYS A 28 -3.22 0.59 0.63
N VAL A 29 -3.92 -0.40 1.14
CA VAL A 29 -5.24 -0.82 0.67
C VAL A 29 -6.28 0.03 1.39
N ASN A 30 -6.62 1.17 0.81
CA ASN A 30 -7.58 2.11 1.35
C ASN A 30 -8.27 2.86 0.22
N LYS A 31 -9.34 3.57 0.55
CA LYS A 31 -10.13 4.32 -0.42
C LYS A 31 -9.31 5.41 -1.11
N GLU A 32 -8.47 6.12 -0.38
CA GLU A 32 -7.64 7.19 -0.93
C GLU A 32 -6.72 6.66 -2.04
N ASN A 33 -6.02 5.57 -1.80
CA ASN A 33 -5.15 4.96 -2.79
C ASN A 33 -5.93 4.32 -3.94
N TYR A 34 -7.07 3.69 -3.65
CA TYR A 34 -7.95 3.15 -4.69
C TYR A 34 -8.42 4.24 -5.65
N ASP A 35 -8.79 5.40 -5.12
CA ASP A 35 -9.25 6.53 -5.93
C ASP A 35 -8.16 7.11 -6.83
N LYS A 36 -6.89 6.89 -6.48
CA LYS A 36 -5.74 7.30 -7.30
C LYS A 36 -5.53 6.40 -8.52
N ILE A 37 -6.04 5.17 -8.49
CA ILE A 37 -5.89 4.22 -9.59
C ILE A 37 -6.84 4.60 -10.72
N LYS A 38 -6.29 4.85 -11.91
CA LYS A 38 -7.06 5.24 -13.09
C LYS A 38 -6.90 4.23 -14.21
N ILE A 39 -7.95 4.04 -14.99
CA ILE A 39 -7.88 3.24 -16.22
C ILE A 39 -6.82 3.85 -17.14
N GLY A 40 -5.98 3.00 -17.71
CA GLY A 40 -4.86 3.44 -18.56
C GLY A 40 -3.54 3.66 -17.83
N MET A 41 -3.55 3.59 -16.49
CA MET A 41 -2.34 3.72 -15.68
C MET A 41 -1.45 2.48 -15.86
N SER A 42 -0.13 2.63 -15.82
CA SER A 42 0.80 1.51 -15.96
C SER A 42 0.85 0.65 -14.69
N TYR A 43 1.23 -0.62 -14.85
CA TYR A 43 1.46 -1.53 -13.73
C TYR A 43 2.45 -0.94 -12.72
N GLU A 44 3.54 -0.35 -13.19
CA GLU A 44 4.55 0.26 -12.34
C GLU A 44 4.01 1.43 -11.51
N GLU A 45 3.13 2.25 -12.08
CA GLU A 45 2.48 3.34 -11.36
C GLU A 45 1.57 2.80 -10.25
N VAL A 46 0.85 1.72 -10.53
CA VAL A 46 0.00 1.06 -9.53
C VAL A 46 0.84 0.49 -8.38
N ILE A 47 1.96 -0.15 -8.69
CA ILE A 47 2.90 -0.65 -7.67
C ILE A 47 3.43 0.50 -6.82
N GLY A 48 3.69 1.66 -7.41
CA GLY A 48 4.11 2.85 -6.66
C GLY A 48 3.07 3.34 -5.65
N ILE A 49 1.79 3.12 -5.93
CA ILE A 49 0.68 3.55 -5.06
C ILE A 49 0.31 2.46 -4.05
N LEU A 50 0.11 1.23 -4.50
CA LEU A 50 -0.41 0.13 -3.69
C LEU A 50 0.66 -0.82 -3.14
N GLY A 51 1.89 -0.72 -3.62
CA GLY A 51 2.94 -1.67 -3.28
C GLY A 51 2.80 -2.96 -4.10
N ASN A 52 3.53 -3.99 -3.70
CA ASN A 52 3.45 -5.29 -4.37
C ASN A 52 2.11 -5.96 -4.10
N PRO A 53 1.48 -6.57 -5.10
CA PRO A 53 0.23 -7.30 -4.89
C PRO A 53 0.45 -8.57 -4.08
N ASP A 54 -0.59 -9.00 -3.38
CA ASP A 54 -0.57 -10.26 -2.62
C ASP A 54 -0.62 -11.45 -3.56
N THR A 55 -1.44 -11.38 -4.59
CA THR A 55 -1.55 -12.43 -5.60
C THR A 55 -1.77 -11.82 -6.97
N CYS A 56 -1.28 -12.51 -8.01
CA CYS A 56 -1.56 -12.18 -9.41
C CYS A 56 -1.83 -13.45 -10.18
N GLU A 57 -2.78 -13.40 -11.11
CA GLU A 57 -3.13 -14.49 -12.00
C GLU A 57 -2.96 -14.02 -13.46
N ASP A 58 -2.36 -14.87 -14.30
CA ASP A 58 -2.13 -14.62 -15.72
C ASP A 58 -2.90 -15.64 -16.57
N PRO A 59 -4.24 -15.57 -16.60
CA PRO A 59 -5.04 -16.58 -17.32
C PRO A 59 -4.88 -16.53 -18.83
N ILE A 60 -4.48 -15.40 -19.38
CA ILE A 60 -4.33 -15.19 -20.83
C ILE A 60 -3.04 -14.39 -21.06
N VAL A 61 -2.37 -14.61 -22.17
CA VAL A 61 -1.15 -13.90 -22.55
C VAL A 61 -1.41 -12.40 -22.55
N LYS A 62 -0.52 -11.63 -21.89
CA LYS A 62 -0.58 -10.16 -21.72
C LYS A 62 -1.73 -9.67 -20.85
N THR A 63 -2.51 -10.56 -20.24
CA THR A 63 -3.59 -10.19 -19.31
C THR A 63 -3.26 -10.71 -17.93
N LYS A 64 -3.31 -9.83 -16.93
CA LYS A 64 -2.96 -10.16 -15.55
C LYS A 64 -3.97 -9.55 -14.59
N SER A 65 -4.46 -10.34 -13.64
CA SER A 65 -5.33 -9.85 -12.57
C SER A 65 -4.58 -9.93 -11.26
N CYS A 66 -4.42 -8.80 -10.59
CA CYS A 66 -3.71 -8.73 -9.32
C CYS A 66 -4.64 -8.30 -8.20
N MET A 67 -4.37 -8.78 -7.00
CA MET A 67 -5.17 -8.51 -5.82
C MET A 67 -4.29 -8.01 -4.68
N TRP A 68 -4.73 -6.94 -4.04
CA TRP A 68 -4.14 -6.37 -2.83
C TRP A 68 -5.14 -6.55 -1.70
N VAL A 69 -4.72 -7.18 -0.61
CA VAL A 69 -5.61 -7.50 0.53
C VAL A 69 -5.01 -6.93 1.82
N SER A 70 -5.84 -6.32 2.64
CA SER A 70 -5.45 -5.86 3.96
C SER A 70 -6.66 -5.95 4.88
N SER A 71 -6.62 -6.87 5.84
CA SER A 71 -7.72 -7.14 6.76
C SER A 71 -9.01 -7.50 6.01
N ASP A 72 -10.05 -6.68 6.15
CA ASP A 72 -11.33 -6.83 5.45
C ASP A 72 -11.44 -6.03 4.15
N LYS A 73 -10.34 -5.38 3.74
CA LYS A 73 -10.28 -4.53 2.55
C LYS A 73 -9.58 -5.26 1.42
N GLN A 74 -10.06 -5.06 0.20
CA GLN A 74 -9.52 -5.71 -0.98
C GLN A 74 -9.60 -4.79 -2.18
N ILE A 75 -8.53 -4.75 -2.97
CA ILE A 75 -8.49 -4.07 -4.28
C ILE A 75 -8.10 -5.10 -5.32
N LYS A 76 -8.86 -5.17 -6.40
CA LYS A 76 -8.59 -6.06 -7.53
C LYS A 76 -8.42 -5.23 -8.79
N ILE A 77 -7.33 -5.46 -9.52
CA ILE A 77 -7.03 -4.71 -10.74
C ILE A 77 -6.68 -5.69 -11.85
N LYS A 78 -7.30 -5.50 -12.99
CA LYS A 78 -7.01 -6.26 -14.20
C LYS A 78 -6.17 -5.41 -15.14
N PHE A 79 -5.03 -5.95 -15.54
CA PHE A 79 -4.10 -5.31 -16.47
C PHE A 79 -4.14 -6.01 -17.81
N VAL A 80 -4.12 -5.24 -18.88
CA VAL A 80 -3.94 -5.73 -20.25
C VAL A 80 -2.71 -5.05 -20.82
N ALA A 81 -1.70 -5.82 -21.23
CA ALA A 81 -0.39 -5.31 -21.67
C ALA A 81 0.22 -4.33 -20.65
N ASP A 82 0.15 -4.70 -19.34
CA ASP A 82 0.66 -3.91 -18.22
C ASP A 82 -0.01 -2.54 -18.02
N ILE A 83 -1.24 -2.38 -18.51
CA ILE A 83 -2.05 -1.18 -18.37
C ILE A 83 -3.35 -1.52 -17.67
N VAL A 84 -3.79 -0.67 -16.72
CA VAL A 84 -5.04 -0.87 -16.00
C VAL A 84 -6.22 -0.84 -16.97
N ALA A 85 -6.90 -1.97 -17.12
CA ALA A 85 -8.10 -2.10 -17.93
C ALA A 85 -9.38 -2.09 -17.08
N TRP A 86 -9.29 -2.52 -15.82
CA TRP A 86 -10.45 -2.64 -14.93
C TRP A 86 -9.99 -2.65 -13.49
N ARG A 87 -10.80 -2.11 -12.60
CA ARG A 87 -10.53 -2.10 -11.16
C ARG A 87 -11.81 -2.29 -10.36
N SER A 88 -11.67 -2.92 -9.18
CA SER A 88 -12.76 -3.03 -8.22
C SER A 88 -12.21 -3.06 -6.80
N SER A 89 -13.07 -2.82 -5.82
CA SER A 89 -12.69 -2.85 -4.42
C SER A 89 -13.82 -3.41 -3.58
N GLU A 90 -13.47 -3.98 -2.42
CA GLU A 90 -14.40 -4.42 -1.40
C GLU A 90 -13.92 -3.96 -0.03
N GLY A 91 -14.85 -3.59 0.84
CA GLY A 91 -14.55 -3.17 2.20
C GLY A 91 -13.93 -1.76 2.34
N ILE A 92 -13.90 -1.02 1.26
CA ILE A 92 -13.32 0.33 1.25
C ILE A 92 -14.40 1.40 1.38
#